data_6002e33c70535ee3303f8c15d156d279
#
_entry.id   6002e33c70535ee3303f8c15d156d279
#
_cell.length_a   1.000
_cell.length_b   1.000
_cell.length_c   1.000
_cell.angle_alpha   90.00
_cell.angle_beta   90.00
_cell.angle_gamma   90.00
#
_symmetry.space_group_name_H-M   'P 1'
#
loop_
_entity.id
_entity.type
_entity.pdbx_description
1 polymer ?
#
loop_
_entity_poly.entity_id
_entity_poly.type
_entity_poly.pdbx_seq_one_letter_code
_entity_poly.pdbx_strand_id
1 'polypeptide(L)'
;MTNDSVPPFDILAKDLTTAISRLIRRLRTEANPTELALSQMGVLARLEQGGPMTTADLARAELMKPQSMGVILGSLEQEGLVERQPHPTDRRQILFVLTDAGAAVRTRHRAMKRDWLVGALGALEPAELEALVAAVPIIRQMGDS
;
A
#
# COMPACT_ATOMS: atom_id res chain seq x y z
N MET A 1 -28.02 19.03 23.34
CA MET A 1 -28.58 18.29 22.19
C MET A 1 -27.65 17.15 21.86
N THR A 2 -27.98 15.97 22.29
CA THR A 2 -27.29 14.74 21.82
C THR A 2 -27.65 14.57 20.37
N ASN A 3 -26.64 14.58 19.51
CA ASN A 3 -26.82 14.35 18.08
C ASN A 3 -27.08 12.84 17.89
N ASP A 4 -28.37 12.46 17.91
CA ASP A 4 -28.81 11.06 17.79
C ASP A 4 -28.38 10.37 16.47
N SER A 5 -27.67 11.10 15.60
CA SER A 5 -27.23 10.59 14.31
C SER A 5 -25.79 10.02 14.32
N VAL A 6 -25.03 10.23 15.40
CA VAL A 6 -23.64 9.73 15.49
C VAL A 6 -23.59 8.59 16.51
N PRO A 7 -23.17 7.38 16.09
CA PRO A 7 -23.01 6.28 17.05
C PRO A 7 -21.89 6.57 18.05
N PRO A 8 -21.81 5.84 19.17
CA PRO A 8 -20.68 5.93 20.08
C PRO A 8 -19.34 5.79 19.36
N PHE A 9 -18.34 6.56 19.76
CA PHE A 9 -17.06 6.64 19.03
C PHE A 9 -16.31 5.32 18.97
N ASP A 10 -16.44 4.45 19.96
CA ASP A 10 -15.85 3.12 19.93
C ASP A 10 -16.47 2.23 18.85
N ILE A 11 -17.78 2.32 18.68
CA ILE A 11 -18.50 1.58 17.62
C ILE A 11 -18.13 2.14 16.25
N LEU A 12 -18.14 3.46 16.09
CA LEU A 12 -17.76 4.11 14.84
C LEU A 12 -16.30 3.80 14.46
N ALA A 13 -15.39 3.81 15.42
CA ALA A 13 -13.98 3.48 15.19
C ALA A 13 -13.81 2.05 14.69
N LYS A 14 -14.53 1.09 15.28
CA LYS A 14 -14.51 -0.30 14.85
C LYS A 14 -15.06 -0.46 13.43
N ASP A 15 -16.20 0.14 13.14
CA ASP A 15 -16.83 0.05 11.83
C ASP A 15 -15.96 0.69 10.75
N LEU A 16 -15.39 1.87 11.04
CA LEU A 16 -14.51 2.58 10.14
C LEU A 16 -13.25 1.77 9.84
N THR A 17 -12.60 1.22 10.86
CA THR A 17 -11.41 0.38 10.72
C THR A 17 -11.70 -0.84 9.85
N THR A 18 -12.82 -1.51 10.09
CA THR A 18 -13.24 -2.68 9.31
C THR A 18 -13.53 -2.31 7.86
N ALA A 19 -14.24 -1.23 7.62
CA ALA A 19 -14.60 -0.77 6.28
C ALA A 19 -13.35 -0.39 5.47
N ILE A 20 -12.44 0.38 6.06
CA ILE A 20 -11.18 0.80 5.42
C ILE A 20 -10.32 -0.43 5.10
N SER A 21 -10.17 -1.36 6.04
CA SER A 21 -9.38 -2.58 5.85
C SER A 21 -9.92 -3.44 4.72
N ARG A 22 -11.25 -3.59 4.62
CA ARG A 22 -11.88 -4.34 3.54
C ARG A 22 -11.67 -3.67 2.18
N LEU A 23 -11.81 -2.35 2.12
CA LEU A 23 -11.60 -1.59 0.88
C LEU A 23 -10.16 -1.71 0.40
N ILE A 24 -9.19 -1.54 1.30
CA ILE A 24 -7.77 -1.67 0.97
C ILE A 24 -7.46 -3.07 0.46
N ARG A 25 -7.98 -4.10 1.13
CA ARG A 25 -7.81 -5.50 0.69
C ARG A 25 -8.38 -5.71 -0.70
N ARG A 26 -9.58 -5.21 -0.97
CA ARG A 26 -10.22 -5.31 -2.28
C ARG A 26 -9.39 -4.62 -3.36
N LEU A 27 -8.93 -3.40 -3.11
CA LEU A 27 -8.07 -2.67 -4.03
C LEU A 27 -6.79 -3.45 -4.36
N ARG A 28 -6.15 -4.04 -3.37
CA ARG A 28 -4.94 -4.84 -3.58
C ARG A 28 -5.18 -6.09 -4.41
N THR A 29 -6.29 -6.77 -4.16
CA THR A 29 -6.65 -8.01 -4.88
C THR A 29 -7.04 -7.73 -6.33
N GLU A 30 -7.91 -6.76 -6.57
CA GLU A 30 -8.42 -6.44 -7.90
C GLU A 30 -7.36 -5.76 -8.79
N ALA A 31 -6.39 -5.09 -8.18
CA ALA A 31 -5.35 -4.36 -8.89
C ALA A 31 -4.03 -5.11 -8.99
N ASN A 32 -4.03 -6.43 -8.88
CA ASN A 32 -2.82 -7.25 -8.94
C ASN A 32 -2.71 -8.03 -10.26
N PRO A 33 -2.25 -7.40 -11.36
CA PRO A 33 -2.18 -8.05 -12.67
C PRO A 33 -1.06 -9.09 -12.76
N THR A 34 -0.10 -9.07 -11.83
CA THR A 34 1.10 -9.92 -11.85
C THR A 34 1.03 -11.05 -10.84
N GLU A 35 -0.07 -11.17 -10.11
CA GLU A 35 -0.28 -12.18 -9.06
C GLU A 35 0.81 -12.18 -7.98
N LEU A 36 1.45 -11.04 -7.76
CA LEU A 36 2.42 -10.88 -6.68
C LEU A 36 1.73 -11.01 -5.32
N ALA A 37 2.43 -11.60 -4.35
CA ALA A 37 1.96 -11.63 -2.98
C ALA A 37 1.86 -10.21 -2.40
N LEU A 38 0.96 -9.99 -1.44
CA LEU A 38 0.79 -8.69 -0.79
C LEU A 38 2.09 -8.17 -0.18
N SER A 39 2.90 -9.06 0.40
CA SER A 39 4.21 -8.73 0.94
C SER A 39 5.18 -8.24 -0.12
N GLN A 40 5.18 -8.84 -1.31
CA GLN A 40 6.00 -8.42 -2.45
C GLN A 40 5.57 -7.04 -2.95
N MET A 41 4.28 -6.81 -3.09
CA MET A 41 3.74 -5.50 -3.48
C MET A 41 4.09 -4.42 -2.46
N GLY A 42 4.05 -4.74 -1.16
CA GLY A 42 4.44 -3.84 -0.09
C GLY A 42 5.91 -3.40 -0.20
N VAL A 43 6.80 -4.33 -0.47
CA VAL A 43 8.24 -4.03 -0.66
C VAL A 43 8.46 -3.12 -1.87
N LEU A 44 7.84 -3.42 -3.00
CA LEU A 44 7.95 -2.57 -4.20
C LEU A 44 7.45 -1.15 -3.92
N ALA A 45 6.34 -1.00 -3.19
CA ALA A 45 5.82 0.30 -2.79
C ALA A 45 6.79 1.06 -1.89
N ARG A 46 7.43 0.39 -0.92
CA ARG A 46 8.42 1.01 -0.03
C ARG A 46 9.63 1.53 -0.79
N LEU A 47 10.15 0.72 -1.71
CA LEU A 47 11.30 1.10 -2.53
C LEU A 47 10.97 2.25 -3.47
N GLU A 48 9.76 2.32 -3.99
CA GLU A 48 9.32 3.44 -4.84
C GLU A 48 9.24 4.74 -4.03
N GLN A 49 8.69 4.70 -2.83
CA GLN A 49 8.47 5.87 -1.99
C GLN A 49 9.73 6.34 -1.28
N GLY A 50 10.53 5.41 -0.77
CA GLY A 50 11.68 5.69 0.08
C GLY A 50 13.03 5.64 -0.62
N GLY A 51 13.08 5.19 -1.87
CA GLY A 51 14.33 4.96 -2.59
C GLY A 51 15.09 3.74 -2.09
N PRO A 52 16.41 3.67 -2.29
CA PRO A 52 17.21 2.51 -1.89
C PRO A 52 17.10 2.22 -0.39
N MET A 53 16.89 0.95 -0.04
CA MET A 53 16.76 0.50 1.36
C MET A 53 17.50 -0.81 1.58
N THR A 54 17.99 -1.01 2.81
CA THR A 54 18.59 -2.28 3.24
C THR A 54 17.49 -3.30 3.58
N THR A 55 17.85 -4.59 3.62
CA THR A 55 16.94 -5.64 4.11
C THR A 55 16.41 -5.33 5.50
N ALA A 56 17.27 -4.85 6.40
CA ALA A 56 16.88 -4.51 7.77
C ALA A 56 15.87 -3.36 7.82
N ASP A 57 16.07 -2.32 7.01
CA ASP A 57 15.15 -1.18 6.95
C ASP A 57 13.79 -1.59 6.40
N LEU A 58 13.77 -2.40 5.34
CA LEU A 58 12.55 -2.94 4.75
C LEU A 58 11.80 -3.84 5.74
N ALA A 59 12.51 -4.71 6.44
CA ALA A 59 11.94 -5.60 7.45
C ALA A 59 11.27 -4.79 8.57
N ARG A 60 11.92 -3.75 9.04
CA ARG A 60 11.36 -2.84 10.06
C ARG A 60 10.11 -2.12 9.57
N ALA A 61 10.17 -1.58 8.36
CA ALA A 61 9.06 -0.84 7.75
C ALA A 61 7.83 -1.73 7.56
N GLU A 62 8.03 -3.00 7.20
CA GLU A 62 6.95 -3.97 6.96
C GLU A 62 6.63 -4.83 8.18
N LEU A 63 7.20 -4.54 9.33
CA LEU A 63 6.99 -5.30 10.59
C LEU A 63 7.25 -6.80 10.41
N MET A 64 8.36 -7.12 9.75
CA MET A 64 8.80 -8.46 9.42
C MET A 64 10.17 -8.77 10.02
N LYS A 65 10.46 -10.07 10.16
CA LYS A 65 11.81 -10.53 10.48
C LYS A 65 12.73 -10.36 9.25
N PRO A 66 14.01 -10.01 9.45
CA PRO A 66 14.96 -9.86 8.34
C PRO A 66 15.09 -11.11 7.44
N GLN A 67 15.02 -12.31 8.03
CA GLN A 67 15.04 -13.55 7.25
C GLN A 67 13.86 -13.68 6.29
N SER A 68 12.66 -13.34 6.76
CA SER A 68 11.45 -13.35 5.92
C SER A 68 11.55 -12.31 4.81
N MET A 69 12.06 -11.13 5.13
CA MET A 69 12.29 -10.06 4.14
C MET A 69 13.34 -10.50 3.10
N GLY A 70 14.40 -11.18 3.52
CA GLY A 70 15.41 -11.73 2.61
C GLY A 70 14.84 -12.68 1.58
N VAL A 71 13.88 -13.53 1.97
CA VAL A 71 13.19 -14.46 1.06
C VAL A 71 12.35 -13.68 0.04
N ILE A 72 11.61 -12.66 0.48
CA ILE A 72 10.81 -11.82 -0.41
C ILE A 72 11.69 -11.09 -1.41
N LEU A 73 12.77 -10.47 -0.95
CA LEU A 73 13.72 -9.77 -1.81
C LEU A 73 14.40 -10.69 -2.81
N GLY A 74 14.77 -11.90 -2.40
CA GLY A 74 15.32 -12.92 -3.30
C GLY A 74 14.36 -13.29 -4.41
N SER A 75 13.10 -13.45 -4.10
CA SER A 75 12.03 -13.72 -5.07
C SER A 75 11.86 -12.56 -6.06
N LEU A 76 11.81 -11.33 -5.56
CA LEU A 76 11.69 -10.13 -6.40
C LEU A 76 12.92 -9.92 -7.29
N GLU A 77 14.11 -10.20 -6.78
CA GLU A 77 15.36 -10.13 -7.53
C GLU A 77 15.34 -11.15 -8.67
N GLN A 78 14.88 -12.36 -8.40
CA GLN A 78 14.76 -13.44 -9.37
C GLN A 78 13.80 -13.08 -10.50
N GLU A 79 12.73 -12.36 -10.19
CA GLU A 79 11.77 -11.84 -11.17
C GLU A 79 12.27 -10.57 -11.89
N GLY A 80 13.41 -10.04 -11.50
CA GLY A 80 14.00 -8.85 -12.11
C GLY A 80 13.32 -7.53 -11.72
N LEU A 81 12.59 -7.52 -10.62
CA LEU A 81 11.83 -6.33 -10.16
C LEU A 81 12.62 -5.46 -9.19
N VAL A 82 13.62 -6.03 -8.53
CA VAL A 82 14.58 -5.32 -7.68
C VAL A 82 15.99 -5.77 -8.01
N GLU A 83 16.98 -4.95 -7.70
CA GLU A 83 18.38 -5.28 -7.84
C GLU A 83 19.19 -4.79 -6.64
N ARG A 84 20.33 -5.44 -6.42
CA ARG A 84 21.25 -5.09 -5.35
C ARG A 84 22.17 -3.97 -5.80
N GLN A 85 22.46 -3.06 -4.86
CA GLN A 85 23.48 -2.04 -5.03
C GLN A 85 24.37 -1.99 -3.79
N PRO A 86 25.67 -1.70 -3.94
CA PRO A 86 26.53 -1.50 -2.79
C PRO A 86 26.10 -0.26 -1.99
N HIS A 87 26.17 -0.36 -0.67
CA HIS A 87 25.92 0.80 0.20
C HIS A 87 27.04 1.84 -0.01
N PRO A 88 26.72 3.14 -0.13
CA PRO A 88 27.73 4.16 -0.47
C PRO A 88 28.83 4.33 0.56
N THR A 89 28.58 4.01 1.83
CA THR A 89 29.54 4.25 2.94
C THR A 89 29.86 3.02 3.77
N ASP A 90 29.00 1.99 3.77
CA ASP A 90 29.19 0.77 4.56
C ASP A 90 29.18 -0.46 3.64
N ARG A 91 30.38 -1.00 3.37
CA ARG A 91 30.58 -2.17 2.49
C ARG A 91 29.94 -3.47 3.01
N ARG A 92 29.55 -3.50 4.28
CA ARG A 92 28.89 -4.67 4.89
C ARG A 92 27.40 -4.69 4.59
N GLN A 93 26.84 -3.58 4.10
CA GLN A 93 25.44 -3.45 3.79
C GLN A 93 25.19 -3.46 2.29
N ILE A 94 24.03 -3.99 1.90
CA ILE A 94 23.54 -4.00 0.53
C ILE A 94 22.23 -3.24 0.49
N LEU A 95 22.08 -2.36 -0.49
CA LEU A 95 20.84 -1.67 -0.79
C LEU A 95 20.07 -2.42 -1.88
N PHE A 96 18.76 -2.42 -1.76
CA PHE A 96 17.87 -2.87 -2.82
C PHE A 96 17.20 -1.65 -3.44
N VAL A 97 17.07 -1.67 -4.75
CA VAL A 97 16.41 -0.62 -5.54
C VAL A 97 15.44 -1.25 -6.53
N LEU A 98 14.44 -0.50 -6.95
CA LEU A 98 13.59 -0.92 -8.06
C LEU A 98 14.38 -0.92 -9.36
N THR A 99 14.15 -1.94 -10.17
CA THR A 99 14.54 -1.92 -11.58
C THR A 99 13.48 -1.16 -12.39
N ASP A 100 13.75 -0.91 -13.67
CA ASP A 100 12.75 -0.33 -14.57
C ASP A 100 11.50 -1.25 -14.66
N ALA A 101 11.70 -2.56 -14.65
CA ALA A 101 10.59 -3.52 -14.61
C ALA A 101 9.78 -3.41 -13.32
N GLY A 102 10.43 -3.24 -12.18
CA GLY A 102 9.77 -3.02 -10.88
C GLY A 102 8.96 -1.73 -10.85
N ALA A 103 9.51 -0.65 -11.38
CA ALA A 103 8.81 0.61 -11.52
C ALA A 103 7.59 0.51 -12.46
N ALA A 104 7.70 -0.24 -13.55
CA ALA A 104 6.59 -0.50 -14.47
C ALA A 104 5.46 -1.29 -13.79
N VAL A 105 5.79 -2.29 -12.99
CA VAL A 105 4.81 -3.04 -12.18
C VAL A 105 4.06 -2.10 -11.24
N ARG A 106 4.78 -1.21 -10.55
CA ARG A 106 4.16 -0.22 -9.64
C ARG A 106 3.20 0.72 -10.39
N THR A 107 3.61 1.24 -11.54
CA THR A 107 2.77 2.09 -12.39
C THR A 107 1.49 1.37 -12.80
N ARG A 108 1.60 0.10 -13.20
CA ARG A 108 0.47 -0.74 -13.59
C ARG A 108 -0.48 -0.99 -12.42
N HIS A 109 0.04 -1.30 -11.24
CA HIS A 109 -0.76 -1.48 -10.03
C HIS A 109 -1.56 -0.22 -9.69
N ARG A 110 -0.93 0.95 -9.75
CA ARG A 110 -1.62 2.23 -9.48
C ARG A 110 -2.75 2.49 -10.50
N ALA A 111 -2.47 2.25 -11.77
CA ALA A 111 -3.47 2.43 -12.83
C ALA A 111 -4.69 1.50 -12.61
N MET A 112 -4.45 0.24 -12.29
CA MET A 112 -5.51 -0.73 -12.04
C MET A 112 -6.32 -0.42 -10.79
N LYS A 113 -5.67 0.03 -9.71
CA LYS A 113 -6.37 0.51 -8.51
C LYS A 113 -7.30 1.67 -8.84
N ARG A 114 -6.80 2.64 -9.58
CA ARG A 114 -7.59 3.80 -9.98
C ARG A 114 -8.77 3.37 -10.84
N ASP A 115 -8.55 2.53 -11.84
CA ASP A 115 -9.59 2.10 -12.78
C ASP A 115 -10.68 1.30 -12.07
N TRP A 116 -10.28 0.41 -11.16
CA TRP A 116 -11.25 -0.33 -10.35
C TRP A 116 -12.07 0.61 -9.46
N LEU A 117 -11.41 1.56 -8.79
CA LEU A 117 -12.09 2.49 -7.89
C LEU A 117 -13.03 3.44 -8.66
N VAL A 118 -12.61 3.91 -9.84
CA VAL A 118 -13.47 4.71 -10.72
C VAL A 118 -14.73 3.92 -11.10
N GLY A 119 -14.58 2.65 -11.44
CA GLY A 119 -15.72 1.78 -11.73
C GLY A 119 -16.65 1.61 -10.52
N ALA A 120 -16.08 1.39 -9.34
CA ALA A 120 -16.85 1.25 -8.11
C ALA A 120 -17.59 2.54 -7.73
N LEU A 121 -16.96 3.68 -7.89
CA LEU A 121 -17.57 5.00 -7.66
C LEU A 121 -18.73 5.26 -8.65
N GLY A 122 -18.57 4.83 -9.90
CA GLY A 122 -19.61 4.98 -10.92
C GLY A 122 -20.88 4.19 -10.65
N ALA A 123 -20.81 3.17 -9.77
CA ALA A 123 -21.97 2.36 -9.38
C ALA A 123 -22.73 2.94 -8.17
N LEU A 124 -22.24 4.01 -7.57
CA LEU A 124 -22.85 4.62 -6.39
C LEU A 124 -23.96 5.61 -6.78
N GLU A 125 -24.92 5.75 -5.87
CA GLU A 125 -25.97 6.77 -6.00
C GLU A 125 -25.39 8.18 -5.76
N PRO A 126 -25.97 9.25 -6.33
CA PRO A 126 -25.44 10.60 -6.16
C PRO A 126 -25.26 11.05 -4.71
N ALA A 127 -26.18 10.68 -3.82
CA ALA A 127 -26.08 11.01 -2.40
C ALA A 127 -24.88 10.32 -1.72
N GLU A 128 -24.58 9.08 -2.13
CA GLU A 128 -23.41 8.33 -1.64
C GLU A 128 -22.10 8.97 -2.12
N LEU A 129 -22.06 9.40 -3.38
CA LEU A 129 -20.90 10.12 -3.93
C LEU A 129 -20.65 11.43 -3.18
N GLU A 130 -21.70 12.22 -2.92
CA GLU A 130 -21.59 13.46 -2.14
C GLU A 130 -21.02 13.20 -0.74
N ALA A 131 -21.49 12.14 -0.08
CA ALA A 131 -20.99 11.74 1.24
C ALA A 131 -19.50 11.38 1.19
N LEU A 132 -19.04 10.64 0.16
CA LEU A 132 -17.64 10.31 0.00
C LEU A 132 -16.78 11.55 -0.29
N VAL A 133 -17.23 12.45 -1.14
CA VAL A 133 -16.53 13.72 -1.42
C VAL A 133 -16.31 14.50 -0.14
N ALA A 134 -17.33 14.58 0.73
CA ALA A 134 -17.24 15.23 2.02
C ALA A 134 -16.32 14.50 3.00
N ALA A 135 -16.27 13.17 2.94
CA ALA A 135 -15.47 12.34 3.85
C ALA A 135 -13.97 12.35 3.53
N VAL A 136 -13.58 12.49 2.28
CA VAL A 136 -12.16 12.40 1.86
C VAL A 136 -11.26 13.39 2.59
N PRO A 137 -11.59 14.70 2.72
CA PRO A 137 -10.75 15.63 3.48
C PRO A 137 -10.63 15.25 4.96
N ILE A 138 -11.70 14.72 5.54
CA ILE A 138 -11.74 14.30 6.95
C ILE A 138 -10.79 13.12 7.17
N ILE A 139 -10.88 12.11 6.30
CA ILE A 139 -10.01 10.92 6.36
C ILE A 139 -8.54 11.33 6.18
N ARG A 140 -8.26 12.24 5.24
CA ARG A 140 -6.91 12.76 5.02
C ARG A 140 -6.36 13.43 6.28
N GLN A 141 -7.14 14.32 6.88
CA GLN A 141 -6.74 15.01 8.12
C GLN A 141 -6.43 14.04 9.25
N MET A 142 -7.21 12.98 9.39
CA MET A 142 -6.97 11.95 10.41
C MET A 142 -5.67 11.18 10.17
N GLY A 143 -5.31 10.97 8.91
CA GLY A 143 -4.07 10.28 8.54
C GLY A 143 -2.81 11.12 8.68
N ASP A 144 -2.95 12.45 8.67
CA ASP A 144 -1.83 13.39 8.76
C ASP A 144 -1.56 13.87 10.19
N SER A 145 -2.38 13.46 11.16
CA SER A 145 -2.27 13.88 12.57
C SER A 145 -1.33 13.03 13.42
#